data_c8e4262afe00645a63dd1925c13af2e4
#
_entry.id   c8e4262afe00645a63dd1925c13af2e4
#
_cell.length_a   1.000
_cell.length_b   1.000
_cell.length_c   1.000
_cell.angle_alpha   90.00
_cell.angle_beta   90.00
_cell.angle_gamma   90.00
#
_symmetry.space_group_name_H-M   'P 1'
#
loop_
_entity.id
_entity.type
_entity.pdbx_description
1 polymer ?
#
loop_
_entity_poly.entity_id
_entity_poly.type
_entity_poly.pdbx_seq_one_letter_code
_entity_poly.pdbx_strand_id
1 'polypeptide(L)'
;MGRMGCRGALRLRAFAVIMALVLCLVWPSETAAYAVLAHEAIIDSVWDTNMRLLLLKRFPDATAEELKQAHGYVYGGAIIQDMGYYPHGSFFFSDLTHYVRRISSLA
;
A
#
# COMPACT_ATOMS: atom_id res chain seq x y z
N MET A 1 -23.44 49.84 10.33
CA MET A 1 -23.43 48.37 10.24
C MET A 1 -23.96 47.94 8.88
N GLY A 2 -23.07 47.66 7.95
CA GLY A 2 -23.44 47.30 6.58
C GLY A 2 -24.03 45.89 6.53
N ARG A 3 -25.29 45.79 6.06
CA ARG A 3 -25.89 44.51 5.66
C ARG A 3 -25.05 43.92 4.54
N MET A 4 -24.20 42.94 4.84
CA MET A 4 -23.61 42.10 3.82
C MET A 4 -24.73 41.46 3.03
N GLY A 5 -24.89 41.88 1.78
CA GLY A 5 -26.03 41.49 0.97
C GLY A 5 -26.06 39.97 0.81
N CYS A 6 -27.24 39.39 0.76
CA CYS A 6 -27.50 37.95 0.63
C CYS A 6 -26.67 37.25 -0.47
N ARG A 7 -26.26 38.00 -1.51
CA ARG A 7 -25.37 37.55 -2.59
C ARG A 7 -23.92 37.33 -2.14
N GLY A 8 -23.41 38.09 -1.17
CA GLY A 8 -22.06 37.92 -0.62
C GLY A 8 -21.98 36.68 0.24
N ALA A 9 -22.99 36.45 1.09
CA ALA A 9 -23.05 35.24 1.92
C ALA A 9 -23.19 33.96 1.10
N LEU A 10 -23.93 34.00 -0.01
CA LEU A 10 -24.07 32.85 -0.93
C LEU A 10 -22.76 32.54 -1.64
N ARG A 11 -22.03 33.55 -2.09
CA ARG A 11 -20.70 33.37 -2.74
C ARG A 11 -19.66 32.81 -1.77
N LEU A 12 -19.68 33.27 -0.52
CA LEU A 12 -18.75 32.77 0.50
C LEU A 12 -19.05 31.31 0.85
N ARG A 13 -20.34 30.95 0.95
CA ARG A 13 -20.73 29.53 1.19
C ARG A 13 -20.38 28.65 0.00
N ALA A 14 -20.60 29.09 -1.22
CA ALA A 14 -20.20 28.34 -2.42
C ALA A 14 -18.68 28.13 -2.48
N PHE A 15 -17.90 29.17 -2.17
CA PHE A 15 -16.45 29.07 -2.10
C PHE A 15 -15.98 28.09 -1.01
N ALA A 16 -16.57 28.13 0.18
CA ALA A 16 -16.26 27.21 1.26
C ALA A 16 -16.59 25.75 0.90
N VAL A 17 -17.71 25.50 0.23
CA VAL A 17 -18.07 24.15 -0.25
C VAL A 17 -17.11 23.66 -1.32
N ILE A 18 -16.75 24.51 -2.28
CA ILE A 18 -15.76 24.15 -3.33
C ILE A 18 -14.41 23.85 -2.70
N MET A 19 -13.95 24.67 -1.77
CA MET A 19 -12.68 24.44 -1.06
C MET A 19 -12.70 23.13 -0.27
N ALA A 20 -13.80 22.82 0.42
CA ALA A 20 -13.95 21.57 1.14
C ALA A 20 -13.94 20.36 0.20
N LEU A 21 -14.61 20.44 -0.94
CA LEU A 21 -14.58 19.39 -1.98
C LEU A 21 -13.17 19.19 -2.56
N VAL A 22 -12.46 20.28 -2.86
CA VAL A 22 -11.07 20.22 -3.34
C VAL A 22 -10.17 19.59 -2.27
N LEU A 23 -10.32 19.98 -1.00
CA LEU A 23 -9.56 19.37 0.09
C LEU A 23 -9.81 17.85 0.21
N CYS A 24 -11.08 17.42 0.09
CA CYS A 24 -11.41 15.99 0.09
C CYS A 24 -10.84 15.24 -1.11
N LEU A 25 -10.75 15.87 -2.28
CA LEU A 25 -10.19 15.26 -3.49
C LEU A 25 -8.66 15.18 -3.47
N VAL A 26 -8.01 16.12 -2.79
CA VAL A 26 -6.54 16.20 -2.67
C VAL A 26 -6.02 15.40 -1.48
N TRP A 27 -6.92 14.96 -0.57
CA TRP A 27 -6.51 14.13 0.57
C TRP A 27 -5.96 12.80 0.06
N PRO A 28 -4.67 12.50 0.23
CA PRO A 28 -4.11 11.23 -0.20
C PRO A 28 -4.82 10.10 0.54
N SER A 29 -5.23 9.10 -0.19
CA SER A 29 -5.73 7.85 0.42
C SER A 29 -4.55 7.17 1.11
N GLU A 30 -4.40 7.37 2.40
CA GLU A 30 -3.32 6.77 3.23
C GLU A 30 -3.36 5.23 3.24
N THR A 31 -4.47 4.65 2.80
CA THR A 31 -4.69 3.19 2.83
C THR A 31 -3.66 2.40 2.02
N ALA A 32 -3.28 2.87 0.83
CA ALA A 32 -2.30 2.18 0.00
C ALA A 32 -0.88 2.27 0.59
N ALA A 33 -0.50 3.44 1.11
CA ALA A 33 0.79 3.63 1.77
C ALA A 33 0.89 2.79 3.05
N TYR A 34 -0.20 2.68 3.82
CA TYR A 34 -0.25 1.86 5.02
C TYR A 34 -0.07 0.37 4.72
N ALA A 35 -0.68 -0.14 3.65
CA ALA A 35 -0.54 -1.55 3.27
C ALA A 35 0.91 -1.89 2.92
N VAL A 36 1.60 -1.04 2.13
CA VAL A 36 3.02 -1.23 1.80
C VAL A 36 3.89 -1.23 3.05
N LEU A 37 3.73 -0.23 3.93
CA LEU A 37 4.49 -0.13 5.17
C LEU A 37 4.24 -1.31 6.12
N ALA A 38 3.02 -1.84 6.15
CA ALA A 38 2.69 -3.02 6.96
C ALA A 38 3.42 -4.27 6.45
N HIS A 39 3.49 -4.48 5.12
CA HIS A 39 4.25 -5.58 4.53
C HIS A 39 5.74 -5.45 4.80
N GLU A 40 6.32 -4.27 4.65
CA GLU A 40 7.72 -4.02 4.97
C GLU A 40 8.02 -4.28 6.45
N ALA A 41 7.19 -3.79 7.36
CA ALA A 41 7.36 -4.02 8.80
C ALA A 41 7.30 -5.50 9.18
N ILE A 42 6.41 -6.29 8.55
CA ILE A 42 6.34 -7.74 8.78
C ILE A 42 7.62 -8.41 8.28
N ILE A 43 8.09 -8.08 7.08
CA ILE A 43 9.32 -8.63 6.51
C ILE A 43 10.50 -8.30 7.41
N ASP A 44 10.67 -7.05 7.82
CA ASP A 44 11.77 -6.62 8.69
C ASP A 44 11.76 -7.37 10.03
N SER A 45 10.58 -7.61 10.60
CA SER A 45 10.45 -8.32 11.87
C SER A 45 10.94 -9.76 11.82
N VAL A 46 10.86 -10.43 10.65
CA VAL A 46 11.24 -11.83 10.48
C VAL A 46 12.52 -12.02 9.67
N TRP A 47 13.07 -10.95 9.09
CA TRP A 47 14.23 -11.03 8.22
C TRP A 47 15.44 -11.62 8.91
N ASP A 48 15.94 -10.97 9.98
CA ASP A 48 17.14 -11.38 10.67
C ASP A 48 16.96 -12.67 11.49
N THR A 49 15.77 -12.86 12.03
CA THR A 49 15.48 -14.00 12.92
C THR A 49 15.21 -15.29 12.17
N ASN A 50 14.62 -15.22 10.98
CA ASN A 50 14.14 -16.40 10.26
C ASN A 50 14.64 -16.47 8.81
N MET A 51 14.32 -15.46 7.98
CA MET A 51 14.55 -15.54 6.53
C MET A 51 16.03 -15.60 6.17
N ARG A 52 16.82 -14.70 6.72
CA ARG A 52 18.27 -14.66 6.51
C ARG A 52 18.96 -15.95 6.94
N LEU A 53 18.56 -16.50 8.07
CA LEU A 53 19.12 -17.76 8.58
C LEU A 53 18.79 -18.94 7.65
N LEU A 54 17.57 -19.01 7.12
CA LEU A 54 17.17 -20.02 6.15
C LEU A 54 17.92 -19.88 4.83
N LEU A 55 18.12 -18.65 4.35
CA LEU A 55 18.92 -18.39 3.15
C LEU A 55 20.37 -18.83 3.34
N LEU A 56 21.02 -18.48 4.45
CA LEU A 56 22.38 -18.89 4.76
C LEU A 56 22.51 -20.40 4.97
N LYS A 57 21.48 -21.07 5.49
CA LYS A 57 21.46 -22.52 5.59
C LYS A 57 21.42 -23.19 4.20
N ARG A 58 20.73 -22.56 3.25
CA ARG A 58 20.61 -23.07 1.86
C ARG A 58 21.78 -22.66 0.99
N PHE A 59 22.31 -21.47 1.21
CA PHE A 59 23.39 -20.83 0.47
C PHE A 59 24.44 -20.29 1.45
N PRO A 60 25.32 -21.17 1.99
CA PRO A 60 26.23 -20.77 3.07
C PRO A 60 27.29 -19.76 2.62
N ASP A 61 27.60 -19.71 1.33
CA ASP A 61 28.57 -18.78 0.75
C ASP A 61 27.96 -17.44 0.27
N ALA A 62 26.68 -17.21 0.56
CA ALA A 62 26.01 -15.99 0.14
C ALA A 62 26.67 -14.75 0.75
N THR A 63 27.01 -13.81 -0.10
CA THR A 63 27.60 -12.53 0.29
C THR A 63 26.58 -11.58 0.92
N ALA A 64 27.06 -10.57 1.64
CA ALA A 64 26.17 -9.54 2.22
C ALA A 64 25.35 -8.80 1.16
N GLU A 65 25.92 -8.59 -0.04
CA GLU A 65 25.23 -7.94 -1.14
C GLU A 65 24.11 -8.82 -1.73
N GLU A 66 24.35 -10.12 -1.88
CA GLU A 66 23.33 -11.08 -2.32
C GLU A 66 22.18 -11.19 -1.31
N LEU A 67 22.49 -11.18 -0.01
CA LEU A 67 21.46 -11.15 1.04
C LEU A 67 20.63 -9.87 1.02
N LYS A 68 21.27 -8.72 0.79
CA LYS A 68 20.58 -7.44 0.61
C LYS A 68 19.67 -7.44 -0.63
N GLN A 69 20.16 -7.99 -1.72
CA GLN A 69 19.36 -8.15 -2.93
C GLN A 69 18.18 -9.10 -2.71
N ALA A 70 18.37 -10.20 -2.01
CA ALA A 70 17.31 -11.13 -1.63
C ALA A 70 16.24 -10.44 -0.77
N HIS A 71 16.64 -9.60 0.18
CA HIS A 71 15.72 -8.79 0.98
C HIS A 71 14.85 -7.87 0.11
N GLY A 72 15.47 -7.20 -0.88
CA GLY A 72 14.72 -6.39 -1.87
C GLY A 72 13.70 -7.20 -2.68
N TYR A 73 14.04 -8.43 -3.07
CA TYR A 73 13.09 -9.32 -3.75
C TYR A 73 11.91 -9.74 -2.85
N VAL A 74 12.14 -9.95 -1.56
CA VAL A 74 11.07 -10.27 -0.62
C VAL A 74 10.10 -9.11 -0.48
N TYR A 75 10.60 -7.86 -0.39
CA TYR A 75 9.75 -6.67 -0.40
C TYR A 75 8.91 -6.58 -1.69
N GLY A 76 9.55 -6.70 -2.85
CA GLY A 76 8.85 -6.68 -4.13
C GLY A 76 7.77 -7.75 -4.24
N GLY A 77 8.07 -8.97 -3.78
CA GLY A 77 7.11 -10.08 -3.76
C GLY A 77 5.94 -9.86 -2.82
N ALA A 78 6.15 -9.20 -1.69
CA ALA A 78 5.10 -8.88 -0.75
C ALA A 78 4.14 -7.81 -1.27
N ILE A 79 4.63 -6.84 -2.02
CA ILE A 79 3.82 -5.74 -2.58
C ILE A 79 3.03 -6.20 -3.81
N ILE A 80 3.53 -7.17 -4.57
CA ILE A 80 2.92 -7.59 -5.84
C ILE A 80 1.47 -8.05 -5.69
N GLN A 81 1.12 -8.64 -4.55
CA GLN A 81 -0.24 -9.08 -4.25
C GLN A 81 -1.22 -7.91 -4.11
N ASP A 82 -0.74 -6.73 -3.71
CA ASP A 82 -1.56 -5.53 -3.53
C ASP A 82 -1.68 -4.68 -4.81
N MET A 83 -0.96 -5.03 -5.86
CA MET A 83 -0.95 -4.25 -7.11
C MET A 83 -2.34 -4.15 -7.78
N GLY A 84 -3.25 -5.08 -7.49
CA GLY A 84 -4.63 -5.01 -7.99
C GLY A 84 -5.45 -3.86 -7.40
N TYR A 85 -5.06 -3.31 -6.25
CA TYR A 85 -5.73 -2.18 -5.59
C TYR A 85 -5.26 -0.81 -6.10
N TYR A 86 -4.20 -0.76 -6.91
CA TYR A 86 -3.71 0.49 -7.49
C TYR A 86 -4.55 0.89 -8.72
N PRO A 87 -4.50 2.17 -9.13
CA PRO A 87 -5.15 2.62 -10.36
C PRO A 87 -4.75 1.74 -11.56
N HIS A 88 -5.72 1.31 -12.33
CA HIS A 88 -5.58 0.36 -13.45
C HIS A 88 -5.21 -1.09 -13.04
N GLY A 89 -5.19 -1.41 -11.75
CA GLY A 89 -5.01 -2.76 -11.26
C GLY A 89 -6.27 -3.62 -11.45
N SER A 90 -6.13 -4.92 -11.23
CA SER A 90 -7.21 -5.89 -11.30
C SER A 90 -7.50 -6.47 -9.91
N PHE A 91 -8.71 -6.24 -9.39
CA PHE A 91 -9.16 -6.86 -8.15
C PHE A 91 -9.13 -8.39 -8.21
N PHE A 92 -9.44 -8.95 -9.37
CA PHE A 92 -9.35 -10.40 -9.59
C PHE A 92 -7.93 -10.93 -9.33
N PHE A 93 -6.91 -10.20 -9.77
CA PHE A 93 -5.51 -10.59 -9.56
C PHE A 93 -5.13 -10.49 -8.08
N SER A 94 -5.54 -9.42 -7.38
CA SER A 94 -5.33 -9.30 -5.94
C SER A 94 -6.03 -10.39 -5.15
N ASP A 95 -7.28 -10.69 -5.47
CA ASP A 95 -8.02 -11.79 -4.82
C ASP A 95 -7.34 -13.15 -5.06
N LEU A 96 -6.84 -13.40 -6.26
CA LEU A 96 -6.14 -14.63 -6.58
C LEU A 96 -4.85 -14.80 -5.76
N THR A 97 -4.12 -13.72 -5.55
CA THR A 97 -2.85 -13.73 -4.80
C THR A 97 -3.02 -13.78 -3.30
N HIS A 98 -4.09 -13.18 -2.76
CA HIS A 98 -4.39 -13.22 -1.32
C HIS A 98 -5.07 -14.52 -0.86
N TYR A 99 -5.84 -15.17 -1.73
CA TYR A 99 -6.69 -16.31 -1.38
C TYR A 99 -6.27 -17.63 -2.06
N VAL A 100 -4.96 -17.92 -2.07
CA VAL A 100 -4.40 -19.14 -2.67
C VAL A 100 -5.05 -20.42 -2.12
N ARG A 101 -5.63 -20.39 -0.93
CA ARG A 101 -6.34 -21.55 -0.34
C ARG A 101 -7.58 -22.00 -1.12
N ARG A 102 -8.18 -21.16 -1.95
CA ARG A 102 -9.36 -21.56 -2.75
C ARG A 102 -9.02 -22.49 -3.92
N ILE A 103 -7.78 -22.52 -4.36
CA ILE A 103 -7.36 -23.35 -5.50
C ILE A 103 -7.18 -24.82 -5.06
N SER A 104 -6.78 -25.06 -3.81
CA SER A 104 -6.60 -26.42 -3.29
C SER A 104 -7.92 -27.15 -2.95
N SER A 105 -9.05 -26.44 -2.93
CA SER A 105 -10.37 -27.04 -2.68
C SER A 105 -11.12 -27.41 -3.97
N LEU A 106 -10.54 -27.12 -5.14
CA LEU A 106 -11.10 -27.45 -6.46
C LEU A 106 -10.35 -28.60 -7.16
N ALA A 107 -9.39 -29.19 -6.50
CA ALA A 107 -8.74 -30.46 -6.86
C ALA A 107 -9.20 -31.55 -5.92
#